data_484329887f641e39a65765f5580b7ab7
#
_entry.id   484329887f641e39a65765f5580b7ab7
#
_cell.length_a   1.000
_cell.length_b   1.000
_cell.length_c   1.000
_cell.angle_alpha   90.00
_cell.angle_beta   90.00
_cell.angle_gamma   90.00
#
_symmetry.space_group_name_H-M   'P 1'
#
loop_
_entity.id
_entity.type
_entity.pdbx_description
1 polymer ?
#
loop_
_entity_poly.entity_id
_entity_poly.type
_entity_poly.pdbx_seq_one_letter_code
_entity_poly.pdbx_strand_id
1 'polypeptide(L)'
;MLVGSLDIYQKNNKYYIDNVNQDDIFLMLIDSFQLDENDFSTIFSLSSLKEYMKQVNFNNVTTNNLLRSLYQQLDFFRERNYSISFMDVSDIMVINNDKFLFCNADKLLDIKNGKILITQIYDKTNIFLPPEFITNDTIPFSIDYSAFYYSLGIMVLHCLQQKDKKLYSFEEILDYYKEYNFYFTISQCLNINPSKRKFIIF
;
A
#
# COMPACT_ATOMS: atom_id res chain seq x y z
N MET A 1 13.96 -12.96 -2.87
CA MET A 1 13.40 -11.68 -3.40
C MET A 1 13.02 -10.82 -2.20
N LEU A 2 13.45 -9.56 -2.19
CA LEU A 2 13.10 -8.61 -1.11
C LEU A 2 11.93 -7.73 -1.57
N VAL A 3 10.87 -7.67 -0.78
CA VAL A 3 9.72 -6.78 -0.99
C VAL A 3 9.35 -6.15 0.35
N GLY A 4 9.46 -4.82 0.44
CA GLY A 4 9.36 -4.14 1.71
C GLY A 4 10.37 -4.69 2.72
N SER A 5 9.91 -5.14 3.88
CA SER A 5 10.70 -5.78 4.93
C SER A 5 10.73 -7.31 4.86
N LEU A 6 10.12 -7.92 3.83
CA LEU A 6 10.06 -9.38 3.69
C LEU A 6 11.16 -9.91 2.77
N ASP A 7 11.87 -10.93 3.20
CA ASP A 7 12.71 -11.76 2.34
C ASP A 7 11.97 -13.04 1.97
N ILE A 8 11.69 -13.19 0.66
CA ILE A 8 10.92 -14.30 0.13
C ILE A 8 11.80 -15.13 -0.79
N TYR A 9 11.91 -16.40 -0.50
CA TYR A 9 12.71 -17.34 -1.29
C TYR A 9 11.88 -18.53 -1.77
N GLN A 10 12.33 -19.15 -2.86
CA GLN A 10 11.70 -20.34 -3.43
C GLN A 10 12.57 -21.57 -3.17
N LYS A 11 11.95 -22.63 -2.65
CA LYS A 11 12.58 -23.94 -2.44
C LYS A 11 11.56 -25.03 -2.82
N ASN A 12 11.97 -26.00 -3.66
CA ASN A 12 11.13 -27.11 -4.12
C ASN A 12 9.77 -26.64 -4.73
N ASN A 13 9.82 -25.60 -5.55
CA ASN A 13 8.64 -24.95 -6.15
C ASN A 13 7.61 -24.37 -5.16
N LYS A 14 8.00 -24.19 -3.89
CA LYS A 14 7.19 -23.51 -2.88
C LYS A 14 7.85 -22.20 -2.46
N TYR A 15 7.04 -21.21 -2.14
CA TYR A 15 7.52 -19.93 -1.62
C TYR A 15 7.55 -19.98 -0.09
N TYR A 16 8.58 -19.38 0.47
CA TYR A 16 8.80 -19.26 1.91
C TYR A 16 9.13 -17.81 2.24
N ILE A 17 8.68 -17.36 3.38
CA ILE A 17 9.03 -16.06 3.95
C ILE A 17 10.09 -16.32 5.00
N ASP A 18 11.21 -15.61 4.93
CA ASP A 18 12.26 -15.76 5.94
C ASP A 18 11.81 -15.12 7.26
N ASN A 19 11.85 -15.93 8.31
CA ASN A 19 11.29 -15.65 9.63
C ASN A 19 12.38 -15.09 10.57
N VAL A 20 13.28 -14.24 10.06
CA VAL A 20 14.42 -13.72 10.81
C VAL A 20 14.00 -12.80 11.97
N ASN A 21 12.90 -12.10 11.85
CA ASN A 21 12.36 -11.25 12.90
C ASN A 21 11.01 -11.79 13.41
N GLN A 22 11.04 -12.40 14.60
CA GLN A 22 9.85 -12.87 15.32
C GLN A 22 9.28 -11.77 16.24
N ASP A 23 9.31 -10.51 15.83
CA ASP A 23 8.63 -9.47 16.58
C ASP A 23 7.10 -9.49 16.30
N ASP A 24 6.32 -9.01 17.25
CA ASP A 24 4.86 -9.03 17.19
C ASP A 24 4.32 -8.28 15.97
N ILE A 25 5.01 -7.23 15.52
CA ILE A 25 4.61 -6.41 14.35
C ILE A 25 4.81 -7.22 13.06
N PHE A 26 5.91 -7.96 12.95
CA PHE A 26 6.17 -8.79 11.79
C PHE A 26 5.16 -9.95 11.70
N LEU A 27 4.87 -10.61 12.82
CA LEU A 27 3.86 -11.67 12.87
C LEU A 27 2.47 -11.13 12.50
N MET A 28 2.08 -9.97 13.02
CA MET A 28 0.82 -9.31 12.66
C MET A 28 0.77 -8.98 11.15
N LEU A 29 1.88 -8.56 10.55
CA LEU A 29 1.95 -8.33 9.10
C LEU A 29 1.67 -9.62 8.32
N ILE A 30 2.29 -10.73 8.71
CA ILE A 30 2.07 -12.04 8.06
C ILE A 30 0.62 -12.50 8.24
N ASP A 31 0.07 -12.38 9.43
CA ASP A 31 -1.34 -12.74 9.71
C ASP A 31 -2.31 -11.91 8.86
N SER A 32 -1.96 -10.65 8.57
CA SER A 32 -2.79 -9.77 7.72
C SER A 32 -2.91 -10.24 6.28
N PHE A 33 -2.04 -11.14 5.82
CA PHE A 33 -2.10 -11.69 4.46
C PHE A 33 -3.33 -12.57 4.25
N GLN A 34 -3.92 -13.11 5.32
CA GLN A 34 -5.06 -14.02 5.27
C GLN A 34 -4.84 -15.17 4.27
N LEU A 35 -3.59 -15.66 4.23
CA LEU A 35 -3.18 -16.80 3.42
C LEU A 35 -3.05 -18.00 4.35
N ASP A 36 -3.74 -19.08 4.03
CA ASP A 36 -3.55 -20.36 4.72
C ASP A 36 -2.35 -21.14 4.14
N GLU A 37 -1.99 -22.28 4.78
CA GLU A 37 -0.90 -23.12 4.30
C GLU A 37 -1.14 -23.66 2.88
N ASN A 38 -2.39 -23.84 2.48
CA ASN A 38 -2.76 -24.31 1.15
C ASN A 38 -2.57 -23.21 0.12
N ASP A 39 -2.87 -21.96 0.46
CA ASP A 39 -2.65 -20.78 -0.41
C ASP A 39 -1.18 -20.64 -0.79
N PHE A 40 -0.25 -20.80 0.17
CA PHE A 40 1.18 -20.76 -0.12
C PHE A 40 1.63 -21.87 -1.08
N SER A 41 0.99 -23.03 -1.05
CA SER A 41 1.29 -24.14 -1.98
C SER A 41 0.79 -23.88 -3.40
N THR A 42 -0.13 -22.94 -3.60
CA THR A 42 -0.73 -22.58 -4.88
C THR A 42 -0.13 -21.33 -5.53
N ILE A 43 0.88 -20.71 -4.91
CA ILE A 43 1.58 -19.56 -5.47
C ILE A 43 2.42 -20.01 -6.67
N PHE A 44 2.04 -19.59 -7.87
CA PHE A 44 2.77 -19.88 -9.11
C PHE A 44 3.49 -18.64 -9.67
N SER A 45 3.11 -17.42 -9.24
CA SER A 45 3.81 -16.20 -9.59
C SER A 45 3.88 -15.25 -8.40
N LEU A 46 5.06 -14.64 -8.24
CA LEU A 46 5.34 -13.69 -7.18
C LEU A 46 6.27 -12.59 -7.71
N SER A 47 5.89 -11.33 -7.52
CA SER A 47 6.71 -10.18 -7.92
C SER A 47 6.46 -8.99 -7.01
N SER A 48 7.37 -8.01 -6.97
CA SER A 48 7.05 -6.69 -6.42
C SER A 48 6.07 -5.94 -7.34
N LEU A 49 5.26 -5.04 -6.79
CA LEU A 49 4.38 -4.19 -7.60
C LEU A 49 5.19 -3.40 -8.66
N LYS A 50 6.38 -2.94 -8.29
CA LYS A 50 7.28 -2.23 -9.20
C LYS A 50 7.69 -3.07 -10.43
N GLU A 51 7.93 -4.37 -10.25
CA GLU A 51 8.24 -5.29 -11.35
C GLU A 51 6.99 -5.65 -12.14
N TYR A 52 5.88 -5.88 -11.46
CA TYR A 52 4.59 -6.16 -12.08
C TYR A 52 4.17 -5.04 -13.05
N MET A 53 4.29 -3.78 -12.63
CA MET A 53 3.99 -2.61 -13.46
C MET A 53 4.84 -2.49 -14.74
N LYS A 54 6.02 -3.13 -14.79
CA LYS A 54 6.83 -3.16 -16.02
C LYS A 54 6.26 -4.10 -17.09
N GLN A 55 5.47 -5.07 -16.67
CA GLN A 55 4.97 -6.15 -17.53
C GLN A 55 3.47 -5.98 -17.83
N VAL A 56 2.72 -5.40 -16.91
CA VAL A 56 1.26 -5.31 -16.97
C VAL A 56 0.82 -3.84 -16.92
N ASN A 57 -0.05 -3.45 -17.83
CA ASN A 57 -0.74 -2.17 -17.76
C ASN A 57 -1.95 -2.30 -16.83
N PHE A 58 -2.06 -1.40 -15.86
CA PHE A 58 -3.21 -1.36 -14.98
C PHE A 58 -4.48 -1.00 -15.76
N ASN A 59 -5.53 -1.75 -15.48
CA ASN A 59 -6.87 -1.55 -16.02
C ASN A 59 -7.89 -1.57 -14.87
N ASN A 60 -9.17 -1.48 -15.17
CA ASN A 60 -10.24 -1.47 -14.17
C ASN A 60 -10.20 -2.72 -13.27
N VAL A 61 -10.00 -3.91 -13.83
CA VAL A 61 -9.97 -5.16 -13.06
C VAL A 61 -8.78 -5.19 -12.12
N THR A 62 -7.58 -4.92 -12.63
CA THR A 62 -6.33 -4.93 -11.84
C THR A 62 -6.38 -3.88 -10.73
N THR A 63 -6.92 -2.68 -11.02
CA THR A 63 -7.07 -1.61 -10.03
C THR A 63 -8.05 -2.01 -8.92
N ASN A 64 -9.18 -2.62 -9.26
CA ASN A 64 -10.14 -3.09 -8.26
C ASN A 64 -9.55 -4.23 -7.40
N ASN A 65 -8.77 -5.14 -7.98
CA ASN A 65 -8.09 -6.20 -7.22
C ASN A 65 -7.07 -5.61 -6.24
N LEU A 66 -6.27 -4.63 -6.67
CA LEU A 66 -5.36 -3.89 -5.81
C LEU A 66 -6.09 -3.25 -4.62
N LEU A 67 -7.14 -2.48 -4.91
CA LEU A 67 -7.92 -1.79 -3.88
C LEU A 67 -8.57 -2.76 -2.89
N ARG A 68 -9.17 -3.86 -3.39
CA ARG A 68 -9.82 -4.86 -2.52
C ARG A 68 -8.83 -5.59 -1.61
N SER A 69 -7.69 -6.03 -2.17
CA SER A 69 -6.66 -6.71 -1.39
C SER A 69 -6.12 -5.81 -0.28
N LEU A 70 -5.80 -4.57 -0.60
CA LEU A 70 -5.30 -3.61 0.40
C LEU A 70 -6.38 -3.21 1.40
N TYR A 71 -7.65 -3.10 0.99
CA TYR A 71 -8.74 -2.81 1.93
C TYR A 71 -8.84 -3.85 3.05
N GLN A 72 -8.84 -5.13 2.68
CA GLN A 72 -8.92 -6.22 3.66
C GLN A 72 -7.75 -6.18 4.66
N GLN A 73 -6.54 -5.94 4.16
CA GLN A 73 -5.35 -5.87 4.98
C GLN A 73 -5.32 -4.62 5.88
N LEU A 74 -5.72 -3.47 5.36
CA LEU A 74 -5.76 -2.22 6.12
C LEU A 74 -6.85 -2.23 7.19
N ASP A 75 -7.98 -2.88 6.92
CA ASP A 75 -9.04 -3.09 7.90
C ASP A 75 -8.57 -3.99 9.06
N PHE A 76 -7.84 -5.07 8.73
CA PHE A 76 -7.20 -5.94 9.71
C PHE A 76 -6.24 -5.18 10.64
N PHE A 77 -5.40 -4.27 10.10
CA PHE A 77 -4.49 -3.45 10.90
C PHE A 77 -5.28 -2.47 11.79
N ARG A 78 -6.28 -1.80 11.24
CA ARG A 78 -7.10 -0.82 11.96
C ARG A 78 -7.82 -1.45 13.16
N GLU A 79 -8.38 -2.66 13.01
CA GLU A 79 -9.03 -3.38 14.11
C GLU A 79 -8.08 -3.68 15.28
N ARG A 80 -6.76 -3.72 15.00
CA ARG A 80 -5.70 -3.92 15.99
C ARG A 80 -5.01 -2.65 16.44
N ASN A 81 -5.60 -1.49 16.12
CA ASN A 81 -5.05 -0.16 16.40
C ASN A 81 -3.67 0.10 15.75
N TYR A 82 -3.45 -0.43 14.55
CA TYR A 82 -2.28 -0.13 13.74
C TYR A 82 -2.66 0.63 12.46
N SER A 83 -1.75 1.46 12.01
CA SER A 83 -1.82 2.16 10.73
C SER A 83 -0.46 2.15 10.04
N ILE A 84 -0.45 2.55 8.78
CA ILE A 84 0.77 2.67 7.98
C ILE A 84 1.19 4.14 7.97
N SER A 85 2.50 4.43 8.10
CA SER A 85 2.99 5.80 8.01
C SER A 85 2.72 6.40 6.63
N PHE A 86 3.13 5.71 5.58
CA PHE A 86 2.80 5.97 4.17
C PHE A 86 3.09 4.71 3.35
N MET A 87 2.59 4.65 2.13
CA MET A 87 2.72 3.49 1.24
C MET A 87 3.31 3.91 -0.12
N ASP A 88 4.17 3.08 -0.68
CA ASP A 88 4.67 3.23 -2.06
C ASP A 88 4.74 1.88 -2.78
N VAL A 89 5.08 1.90 -4.06
CA VAL A 89 5.10 0.68 -4.91
C VAL A 89 6.12 -0.38 -4.48
N SER A 90 7.13 -0.01 -3.69
CA SER A 90 8.13 -0.96 -3.16
C SER A 90 7.62 -1.75 -1.97
N ASP A 91 6.53 -1.30 -1.34
CA ASP A 91 5.95 -1.94 -0.17
C ASP A 91 4.95 -3.04 -0.53
N ILE A 92 4.63 -3.21 -1.81
CA ILE A 92 3.56 -4.10 -2.27
C ILE A 92 4.14 -5.31 -3.01
N MET A 93 3.69 -6.48 -2.59
CA MET A 93 3.89 -7.76 -3.25
C MET A 93 2.65 -8.14 -4.07
N VAL A 94 2.87 -8.71 -5.25
CA VAL A 94 1.82 -9.23 -6.14
C VAL A 94 1.92 -10.75 -6.21
N ILE A 95 0.85 -11.43 -5.83
CA ILE A 95 0.72 -12.90 -5.86
C ILE A 95 -0.24 -13.28 -6.98
N ASN A 96 0.15 -14.24 -7.81
CA ASN A 96 -0.65 -14.84 -8.88
C ASN A 96 -1.28 -13.80 -9.82
N ASN A 97 -0.69 -12.61 -9.92
CA ASN A 97 -1.11 -11.47 -10.74
C ASN A 97 -2.46 -10.84 -10.34
N ASP A 98 -3.04 -11.20 -9.21
CA ASP A 98 -4.37 -10.71 -8.80
C ASP A 98 -4.48 -10.29 -7.33
N LYS A 99 -3.65 -10.79 -6.43
CA LYS A 99 -3.64 -10.43 -5.01
C LYS A 99 -2.47 -9.51 -4.70
N PHE A 100 -2.75 -8.38 -4.06
CA PHE A 100 -1.79 -7.33 -3.73
C PHE A 100 -1.68 -7.19 -2.23
N LEU A 101 -0.48 -7.36 -1.67
CA LEU A 101 -0.25 -7.35 -0.24
C LEU A 101 0.80 -6.30 0.15
N PHE A 102 0.49 -5.51 1.16
CA PHE A 102 1.47 -4.64 1.82
C PHE A 102 2.44 -5.50 2.65
N CYS A 103 3.74 -5.23 2.52
CA CYS A 103 4.81 -6.10 3.03
C CYS A 103 5.90 -5.37 3.80
N ASN A 104 5.63 -4.19 4.38
CA ASN A 104 6.65 -3.41 5.07
C ASN A 104 6.29 -3.18 6.54
N ALA A 105 6.79 -4.06 7.43
CA ALA A 105 6.55 -3.97 8.87
C ALA A 105 7.09 -2.67 9.47
N ASP A 106 8.20 -2.11 8.95
CA ASP A 106 8.82 -0.89 9.49
C ASP A 106 7.94 0.35 9.35
N LYS A 107 6.91 0.28 8.47
CA LYS A 107 5.93 1.35 8.27
C LYS A 107 4.66 1.19 9.09
N LEU A 108 4.50 0.09 9.84
CA LEU A 108 3.36 -0.11 10.74
C LEU A 108 3.60 0.61 12.07
N LEU A 109 2.63 1.42 12.47
CA LEU A 109 2.71 2.28 13.66
C LEU A 109 1.42 2.16 14.48
N ASP A 110 1.56 2.20 15.82
CA ASP A 110 0.43 2.24 16.74
C ASP A 110 -0.46 3.46 16.51
N ILE A 111 -1.78 3.26 16.51
CA ILE A 111 -2.76 4.35 16.57
C ILE A 111 -3.02 4.67 18.04
N LYS A 112 -2.73 5.91 18.44
CA LYS A 112 -3.03 6.45 19.76
C LYS A 112 -3.90 7.71 19.64
N ASN A 113 -5.12 7.68 20.17
CA ASN A 113 -6.07 8.80 20.07
C ASN A 113 -6.31 9.27 18.62
N GLY A 114 -6.43 8.33 17.68
CA GLY A 114 -6.64 8.63 16.25
C GLY A 114 -5.42 9.16 15.51
N LYS A 115 -4.24 9.10 16.12
CA LYS A 115 -2.98 9.59 15.54
C LYS A 115 -1.89 8.53 15.57
N ILE A 116 -0.91 8.68 14.68
CA ILE A 116 0.34 7.94 14.66
C ILE A 116 1.50 8.90 14.95
N LEU A 117 2.54 8.41 15.62
CA LEU A 117 3.74 9.16 15.95
C LEU A 117 4.84 8.86 14.94
N ILE A 118 5.31 9.88 14.25
CA ILE A 118 6.43 9.80 13.31
C ILE A 118 7.71 10.16 14.03
N THR A 119 8.66 9.22 14.08
CA THR A 119 9.93 9.34 14.78
C THR A 119 11.15 9.33 13.86
N GLN A 120 10.95 9.13 12.56
CA GLN A 120 12.02 9.08 11.58
C GLN A 120 11.80 10.10 10.46
N ILE A 121 12.90 10.52 9.84
CA ILE A 121 12.88 11.45 8.70
C ILE A 121 12.67 10.65 7.42
N TYR A 122 11.81 11.15 6.56
CA TYR A 122 11.57 10.61 5.22
C TYR A 122 12.08 11.58 4.14
N ASP A 123 12.45 11.02 3.00
CA ASP A 123 12.84 11.82 1.84
C ASP A 123 11.61 12.57 1.30
N LYS A 124 11.61 13.90 1.47
CA LYS A 124 10.51 14.78 1.04
C LYS A 124 10.30 14.82 -0.49
N THR A 125 11.22 14.28 -1.26
CA THR A 125 11.06 14.14 -2.72
C THR A 125 10.25 12.92 -3.12
N ASN A 126 9.93 12.04 -2.18
CA ASN A 126 9.09 10.88 -2.43
C ASN A 126 7.65 11.32 -2.74
N ILE A 127 7.21 11.08 -3.97
CA ILE A 127 5.90 11.50 -4.48
C ILE A 127 4.70 10.86 -3.75
N PHE A 128 4.93 9.77 -3.04
CA PHE A 128 3.90 9.05 -2.28
C PHE A 128 3.68 9.61 -0.87
N LEU A 129 4.53 10.53 -0.41
CA LEU A 129 4.36 11.10 0.93
C LEU A 129 3.11 11.95 1.05
N PRO A 130 2.31 11.77 2.11
CA PRO A 130 1.20 12.67 2.40
C PRO A 130 1.69 14.11 2.66
N PRO A 131 0.88 15.14 2.36
CA PRO A 131 1.25 16.54 2.58
C PRO A 131 1.69 16.84 4.02
N GLU A 132 1.15 16.12 5.01
CA GLU A 132 1.47 16.27 6.42
C GLU A 132 2.95 15.97 6.73
N PHE A 133 3.59 15.10 5.96
CA PHE A 133 5.02 14.82 6.11
C PHE A 133 5.88 15.96 5.55
N ILE A 134 5.40 16.60 4.48
CA ILE A 134 6.13 17.67 3.80
C ILE A 134 6.14 18.95 4.66
N THR A 135 5.04 19.21 5.35
CA THR A 135 4.86 20.44 6.17
C THR A 135 5.53 20.38 7.53
N ASN A 136 5.93 19.19 7.99
CA ASN A 136 6.62 19.03 9.28
C ASN A 136 8.14 18.88 9.07
N ASP A 137 8.92 19.75 9.70
CA ASP A 137 10.39 19.80 9.58
C ASP A 137 11.11 19.18 10.77
N THR A 138 10.39 18.91 11.87
CA THR A 138 10.97 18.40 13.11
C THR A 138 10.34 17.08 13.50
N ILE A 139 11.15 16.15 14.03
CA ILE A 139 10.70 14.89 14.63
C ILE A 139 10.92 14.94 16.15
N PRO A 140 10.08 14.26 16.96
CA PRO A 140 8.88 13.56 16.55
C PRO A 140 7.69 14.49 16.25
N PHE A 141 6.78 14.06 15.38
CA PHE A 141 5.50 14.74 15.16
C PHE A 141 4.35 13.73 15.05
N SER A 142 3.13 14.18 15.31
CA SER A 142 1.95 13.32 15.24
C SER A 142 1.04 13.76 14.10
N ILE A 143 0.56 12.79 13.32
CA ILE A 143 -0.40 12.99 12.22
C ILE A 143 -1.63 12.11 12.41
N ASP A 144 -2.71 12.44 11.71
CA ASP A 144 -3.90 11.61 11.67
C ASP A 144 -3.56 10.22 11.10
N TYR A 145 -4.13 9.16 11.66
CA TYR A 145 -3.87 7.79 11.20
C TYR A 145 -4.30 7.57 9.74
N SER A 146 -5.20 8.39 9.22
CA SER A 146 -5.68 8.33 7.84
C SER A 146 -4.73 8.98 6.81
N ALA A 147 -3.58 9.49 7.24
CA ALA A 147 -2.60 10.13 6.36
C ALA A 147 -2.20 9.21 5.19
N PHE A 148 -2.01 7.92 5.46
CA PHE A 148 -1.59 6.95 4.45
C PHE A 148 -2.63 6.74 3.32
N TYR A 149 -3.91 7.08 3.50
CA TYR A 149 -4.88 7.01 2.40
C TYR A 149 -4.48 7.92 1.23
N TYR A 150 -3.84 9.06 1.53
CA TYR A 150 -3.29 9.91 0.47
C TYR A 150 -2.22 9.17 -0.35
N SER A 151 -1.27 8.52 0.33
CA SER A 151 -0.24 7.69 -0.33
C SER A 151 -0.85 6.60 -1.19
N LEU A 152 -1.89 5.91 -0.68
CA LEU A 152 -2.63 4.90 -1.42
C LEU A 152 -3.25 5.49 -2.69
N GLY A 153 -3.91 6.64 -2.60
CA GLY A 153 -4.51 7.31 -3.76
C GLY A 153 -3.47 7.66 -4.82
N ILE A 154 -2.35 8.27 -4.42
CA ILE A 154 -1.23 8.61 -5.33
C ILE A 154 -0.61 7.33 -5.94
N MET A 155 -0.42 6.28 -5.15
CA MET A 155 0.13 5.02 -5.63
C MET A 155 -0.76 4.38 -6.70
N VAL A 156 -2.09 4.40 -6.51
CA VAL A 156 -3.02 3.87 -7.52
C VAL A 156 -2.98 4.71 -8.80
N LEU A 157 -2.96 6.05 -8.71
CA LEU A 157 -2.80 6.91 -9.88
C LEU A 157 -1.48 6.67 -10.60
N HIS A 158 -0.39 6.46 -9.85
CA HIS A 158 0.90 6.11 -10.43
C HIS A 158 0.85 4.76 -11.18
N CYS A 159 0.14 3.76 -10.67
CA CYS A 159 -0.07 2.48 -11.36
C CYS A 159 -0.90 2.63 -12.65
N LEU A 160 -1.89 3.55 -12.65
CA LEU A 160 -2.73 3.83 -13.80
C LEU A 160 -2.03 4.66 -14.88
N GLN A 161 -0.94 5.33 -14.55
CA GLN A 161 -0.16 6.11 -15.49
C GLN A 161 0.46 5.19 -16.56
N GLN A 162 -0.07 5.24 -17.79
CA GLN A 162 0.42 4.41 -18.88
C GLN A 162 1.80 4.87 -19.36
N LYS A 163 2.70 3.91 -19.61
CA LYS A 163 4.09 4.16 -20.01
C LYS A 163 4.26 5.02 -21.26
N ASP A 164 3.30 4.97 -22.19
CA ASP A 164 3.39 5.60 -23.51
C ASP A 164 2.63 6.94 -23.60
N LYS A 165 1.99 7.38 -22.53
CA LYS A 165 1.30 8.67 -22.51
C LYS A 165 2.20 9.74 -21.91
N LYS A 166 2.09 10.98 -22.45
CA LYS A 166 2.69 12.17 -21.82
C LYS A 166 2.44 12.15 -20.33
N LEU A 167 3.41 12.61 -19.54
CA LEU A 167 3.27 12.80 -18.10
C LEU A 167 2.07 13.71 -17.85
N TYR A 168 0.95 13.11 -17.49
CA TYR A 168 -0.21 13.84 -17.01
C TYR A 168 -0.01 14.13 -15.51
N SER A 169 -0.60 15.23 -15.04
CA SER A 169 -0.74 15.45 -13.60
C SER A 169 -1.63 14.36 -12.98
N PHE A 170 -1.54 14.15 -11.68
CA PHE A 170 -2.42 13.18 -11.00
C PHE A 170 -3.90 13.58 -11.12
N GLU A 171 -4.19 14.86 -11.20
CA GLU A 171 -5.54 15.40 -11.42
C GLU A 171 -6.08 14.99 -12.80
N GLU A 172 -5.26 15.12 -13.85
CA GLU A 172 -5.65 14.71 -15.22
C GLU A 172 -5.87 13.19 -15.31
N ILE A 173 -5.03 12.39 -14.65
CA ILE A 173 -5.21 10.94 -14.59
C ILE A 173 -6.52 10.61 -13.88
N LEU A 174 -6.76 11.23 -12.73
CA LEU A 174 -7.99 11.01 -11.96
C LEU A 174 -9.24 11.39 -12.78
N ASP A 175 -9.24 12.54 -13.47
CA ASP A 175 -10.37 12.98 -14.29
C ASP A 175 -10.63 12.04 -15.47
N TYR A 176 -9.58 11.46 -16.07
CA TYR A 176 -9.72 10.47 -17.13
C TYR A 176 -10.51 9.23 -16.67
N TYR A 177 -10.40 8.85 -15.40
CA TYR A 177 -11.07 7.68 -14.83
C TYR A 177 -12.38 8.00 -14.09
N LYS A 178 -12.96 9.19 -14.25
CA LYS A 178 -14.17 9.62 -13.51
C LYS A 178 -15.40 8.73 -13.67
N GLU A 179 -15.51 7.99 -14.74
CA GLU A 179 -16.63 7.07 -15.01
C GLU A 179 -16.40 5.68 -14.40
N TYR A 180 -15.24 5.42 -13.77
CA TYR A 180 -14.90 4.11 -13.19
C TYR A 180 -15.28 4.06 -11.70
N ASN A 181 -15.70 2.88 -11.24
CA ASN A 181 -16.15 2.68 -9.86
C ASN A 181 -15.10 3.11 -8.82
N PHE A 182 -13.83 2.91 -9.08
CA PHE A 182 -12.75 3.25 -8.16
C PHE A 182 -12.46 4.77 -8.09
N TYR A 183 -12.97 5.58 -9.01
CA TYR A 183 -12.76 7.03 -9.00
C TYR A 183 -13.14 7.67 -7.67
N PHE A 184 -14.33 7.33 -7.16
CA PHE A 184 -14.81 7.89 -5.89
C PHE A 184 -13.89 7.50 -4.73
N THR A 185 -13.46 6.23 -4.67
CA THR A 185 -12.52 5.72 -3.67
C THR A 185 -11.23 6.53 -3.67
N ILE A 186 -10.59 6.70 -4.84
CA ILE A 186 -9.35 7.46 -4.97
C ILE A 186 -9.56 8.93 -4.59
N SER A 187 -10.65 9.56 -5.05
CA SER A 187 -10.97 10.96 -4.73
C SER A 187 -11.13 11.19 -3.22
N GLN A 188 -11.72 10.24 -2.50
CA GLN A 188 -11.84 10.31 -1.03
C GLN A 188 -10.48 10.15 -0.35
N CYS A 189 -9.62 9.27 -0.87
CA CYS A 189 -8.27 9.10 -0.35
C CYS A 189 -7.40 10.36 -0.50
N LEU A 190 -7.58 11.10 -1.60
CA LEU A 190 -6.79 12.30 -1.93
C LEU A 190 -7.29 13.59 -1.27
N ASN A 191 -8.29 13.53 -0.39
CA ASN A 191 -8.77 14.74 0.27
C ASN A 191 -7.61 15.45 1.01
N ILE A 192 -7.51 16.77 0.82
CA ILE A 192 -6.45 17.57 1.46
C ILE A 192 -6.54 17.48 2.98
N ASN A 193 -7.78 17.50 3.53
CA ASN A 193 -7.98 17.37 4.97
C ASN A 193 -7.91 15.89 5.38
N PRO A 194 -6.92 15.46 6.20
CA PRO A 194 -6.75 14.08 6.62
C PRO A 194 -8.01 13.49 7.27
N SER A 195 -8.67 14.24 8.13
CA SER A 195 -9.87 13.76 8.84
C SER A 195 -11.08 13.48 7.93
N LYS A 196 -11.03 13.94 6.67
CA LYS A 196 -12.04 13.68 5.65
C LYS A 196 -11.65 12.55 4.70
N ARG A 197 -10.42 12.06 4.78
CA ARG A 197 -9.99 10.92 3.96
C ARG A 197 -10.70 9.66 4.38
N LYS A 198 -11.18 8.94 3.40
CA LYS A 198 -11.86 7.65 3.61
C LYS A 198 -11.42 6.68 2.52
N PHE A 199 -11.26 5.44 2.91
CA PHE A 199 -11.07 4.34 1.99
C PHE A 199 -12.36 3.51 1.96
N ILE A 200 -13.17 3.71 0.92
CA ILE A 200 -14.48 3.07 0.77
C ILE A 200 -14.44 2.29 -0.53
N ILE A 201 -14.79 1.00 -0.48
CA ILE A 201 -14.91 0.13 -1.66
C ILE A 201 -16.39 -0.13 -1.94
N PHE A 202 -16.77 -0.09 -3.21
CA PHE A 202 -18.12 -0.36 -3.71
C PHE A 202 -18.20 -1.69 -4.45
#